data_b35b07fe51a46e8b7f158b2cf0f4d271
#
_entry.id   b35b07fe51a46e8b7f158b2cf0f4d271
#
_cell.length_a   1.000
_cell.length_b   1.000
_cell.length_c   1.000
_cell.angle_alpha   90.00
_cell.angle_beta   90.00
_cell.angle_gamma   90.00
#
_symmetry.space_group_name_H-M   'P 1'
#
loop_
_entity.id
_entity.type
_entity.pdbx_description
1 polymer ?
#
loop_
_entity_poly.entity_id
_entity_poly.type
_entity_poly.pdbx_seq_one_letter_code
_entity_poly.pdbx_strand_id
1 'polypeptide(L)'
;FLLHGVTGSGKTELYLQLIDAALQAGRTALVLVPEIALTPQLSARFMARFGRDVAVLHSALTPGQRADAWRRILLGEVRIALGPRSALFAPLSRLGVVIVDEEHDSSFKQQDGVRYHGRDTALVRAQQAGAVAVLGSATPSLESMELVRRGKLQRLTLLTRATGVPMPSVTVIDLKQHVFAEDRLLLSTPLQNAIKETLAAGEQAILFLNRRGYATFLLCQRCGHRLECPHCSVTLTWHKETGELCCHYCGQHEPVPEACPLCQQKSIQRLGLGTEKLQEQLAACFPTARVARLDRDTASHSGLHRVLAAMHRREIDLLIGTQMLAKGHDFPGVTLVGVVLADTGMGLPDFRASEKTFQLLAQVAGRAGRQGRPGRVLIQTYNPDHPAVTAAASHDYLTFAQGELYAREQLGYPPHCRLGLLRVDGVDPYAVRDAAHEVAATVRALIERLGREGEADAALSLLGPAEAPLSRLKGRTRWQMIVRAPQSRALRALLRAALQITLPRALRLTAHVDPVSTL
;
A
#
# COMPACT_ATOMS: atom_id res chain seq x y z
N PHE A 1 10.68 -13.09 -13.88
CA PHE A 1 11.08 -11.75 -14.32
C PHE A 1 10.37 -10.68 -13.49
N LEU A 2 11.04 -9.53 -13.30
CA LEU A 2 10.43 -8.31 -12.77
C LEU A 2 10.31 -7.29 -13.92
N LEU A 3 9.11 -7.00 -14.36
CA LEU A 3 8.82 -6.00 -15.39
C LEU A 3 8.57 -4.64 -14.72
N HIS A 4 9.60 -3.81 -14.66
CA HIS A 4 9.54 -2.45 -14.16
C HIS A 4 9.19 -1.50 -15.32
N GLY A 5 7.98 -1.01 -15.36
CA GLY A 5 7.52 -0.13 -16.43
C GLY A 5 6.70 1.03 -15.89
N VAL A 6 7.03 2.26 -16.31
CA VAL A 6 6.28 3.46 -15.90
C VAL A 6 4.78 3.33 -16.20
N THR A 7 3.96 4.14 -15.56
CA THR A 7 2.51 4.16 -15.84
C THR A 7 2.26 4.54 -17.30
N GLY A 8 1.51 3.70 -18.02
CA GLY A 8 1.25 3.88 -19.45
C GLY A 8 2.35 3.38 -20.39
N SER A 9 3.32 2.61 -19.91
CA SER A 9 4.42 2.05 -20.72
C SER A 9 4.03 0.86 -21.62
N GLY A 10 2.78 0.41 -21.57
CA GLY A 10 2.34 -0.74 -22.37
C GLY A 10 2.51 -2.10 -21.70
N LYS A 11 2.74 -2.18 -20.40
CA LYS A 11 2.84 -3.47 -19.67
C LYS A 11 1.72 -4.45 -20.01
N THR A 12 0.47 -3.97 -20.05
CA THR A 12 -0.69 -4.82 -20.37
C THR A 12 -0.59 -5.44 -21.75
N GLU A 13 -0.11 -4.70 -22.76
CA GLU A 13 0.09 -5.26 -24.11
C GLU A 13 1.15 -6.36 -24.11
N LEU A 14 2.25 -6.16 -23.38
CA LEU A 14 3.26 -7.21 -23.23
C LEU A 14 2.68 -8.46 -22.54
N TYR A 15 1.80 -8.30 -21.55
CA TYR A 15 1.11 -9.44 -20.94
C TYR A 15 0.26 -10.19 -21.95
N LEU A 16 -0.50 -9.48 -22.80
CA LEU A 16 -1.33 -10.11 -23.85
C LEU A 16 -0.48 -10.89 -24.84
N GLN A 17 0.68 -10.37 -25.25
CA GLN A 17 1.62 -11.07 -26.14
C GLN A 17 2.23 -12.33 -25.49
N LEU A 18 2.62 -12.25 -24.21
CA LEU A 18 3.14 -13.41 -23.47
C LEU A 18 2.09 -14.50 -23.29
N ILE A 19 0.84 -14.13 -23.07
CA ILE A 19 -0.28 -15.06 -22.98
C ILE A 19 -0.51 -15.72 -24.34
N ASP A 20 -0.53 -14.96 -25.41
CA ASP A 20 -0.71 -15.48 -26.78
C ASP A 20 0.37 -16.52 -27.11
N ALA A 21 1.65 -16.21 -26.84
CA ALA A 21 2.75 -17.15 -27.02
C ALA A 21 2.59 -18.43 -26.18
N ALA A 22 2.13 -18.31 -24.93
CA ALA A 22 1.85 -19.48 -24.09
C ALA A 22 0.72 -20.35 -24.65
N LEU A 23 -0.37 -19.72 -25.14
CA LEU A 23 -1.50 -20.43 -25.76
C LEU A 23 -1.12 -21.14 -27.06
N GLN A 24 -0.29 -20.52 -27.91
CA GLN A 24 0.25 -21.12 -29.12
C GLN A 24 1.13 -22.33 -28.83
N ALA A 25 1.86 -22.31 -27.70
CA ALA A 25 2.60 -23.46 -27.19
C ALA A 25 1.71 -24.54 -26.52
N GLY A 26 0.39 -24.43 -26.62
CA GLY A 26 -0.56 -25.37 -26.00
C GLY A 26 -0.57 -25.34 -24.47
N ARG A 27 -0.15 -24.22 -23.86
CA ARG A 27 -0.13 -23.99 -22.42
C ARG A 27 -1.24 -23.04 -21.98
N THR A 28 -1.41 -22.89 -20.66
CA THR A 28 -2.41 -22.02 -20.06
C THR A 28 -1.76 -20.82 -19.35
N ALA A 29 -2.55 -19.79 -19.05
CA ALA A 29 -2.08 -18.55 -18.43
C ALA A 29 -2.87 -18.20 -17.18
N LEU A 30 -2.16 -17.75 -16.14
CA LEU A 30 -2.74 -17.17 -14.93
C LEU A 30 -2.36 -15.70 -14.84
N VAL A 31 -3.35 -14.83 -14.67
CA VAL A 31 -3.16 -13.39 -14.49
C VAL A 31 -3.77 -12.94 -13.17
N LEU A 32 -2.93 -12.47 -12.28
CA LEU A 32 -3.31 -11.91 -10.99
C LEU A 32 -3.25 -10.39 -11.05
N VAL A 33 -4.34 -9.76 -10.64
CA VAL A 33 -4.45 -8.30 -10.54
C VAL A 33 -5.03 -7.93 -9.17
N PRO A 34 -4.73 -6.74 -8.61
CA PRO A 34 -5.45 -6.27 -7.43
C PRO A 34 -6.96 -6.20 -7.70
N GLU A 35 -7.80 -6.57 -6.73
CA GLU A 35 -9.25 -6.62 -6.93
C GLU A 35 -9.83 -5.28 -7.43
N ILE A 36 -9.32 -4.17 -6.90
CA ILE A 36 -9.69 -2.82 -7.33
C ILE A 36 -9.21 -2.46 -8.74
N ALA A 37 -8.17 -3.12 -9.25
CA ALA A 37 -7.67 -2.94 -10.61
C ALA A 37 -8.38 -3.83 -11.64
N LEU A 38 -9.17 -4.81 -11.18
CA LEU A 38 -10.00 -5.66 -12.04
C LEU A 38 -11.24 -4.89 -12.52
N THR A 39 -10.98 -3.90 -13.38
CA THR A 39 -12.03 -3.05 -13.94
C THR A 39 -12.69 -3.72 -15.14
N PRO A 40 -13.94 -3.32 -15.50
CA PRO A 40 -14.58 -3.77 -16.74
C PRO A 40 -13.72 -3.52 -17.99
N GLN A 41 -12.97 -2.40 -18.02
CA GLN A 41 -12.08 -2.06 -19.13
C GLN A 41 -10.91 -3.05 -19.26
N LEU A 42 -10.29 -3.45 -18.13
CA LEU A 42 -9.22 -4.46 -18.17
C LEU A 42 -9.77 -5.80 -18.66
N SER A 43 -10.88 -6.27 -18.08
CA SER A 43 -11.53 -7.52 -18.48
C SER A 43 -11.93 -7.49 -19.96
N ALA A 44 -12.49 -6.36 -20.45
CA ALA A 44 -12.86 -6.20 -21.85
C ALA A 44 -11.65 -6.30 -22.81
N ARG A 45 -10.47 -5.78 -22.44
CA ARG A 45 -9.25 -5.91 -23.24
C ARG A 45 -8.83 -7.38 -23.39
N PHE A 46 -8.88 -8.16 -22.31
CA PHE A 46 -8.57 -9.59 -22.36
C PHE A 46 -9.61 -10.36 -23.20
N MET A 47 -10.89 -10.06 -23.00
CA MET A 47 -11.98 -10.69 -23.77
C MET A 47 -11.93 -10.32 -25.26
N ALA A 48 -11.58 -9.07 -25.59
CA ALA A 48 -11.43 -8.64 -26.98
C ALA A 48 -10.28 -9.37 -27.70
N ARG A 49 -9.20 -9.72 -26.99
CA ARG A 49 -8.04 -10.42 -27.57
C ARG A 49 -8.22 -11.93 -27.62
N PHE A 50 -8.81 -12.54 -26.57
CA PHE A 50 -8.84 -14.00 -26.39
C PHE A 50 -10.24 -14.60 -26.39
N GLY A 51 -11.28 -13.78 -26.47
CA GLY A 51 -12.67 -14.25 -26.58
C GLY A 51 -13.10 -15.13 -25.40
N ARG A 52 -13.55 -16.34 -25.74
CA ARG A 52 -14.09 -17.31 -24.77
C ARG A 52 -13.02 -18.03 -23.94
N ASP A 53 -11.75 -17.90 -24.27
CA ASP A 53 -10.64 -18.52 -23.56
C ASP A 53 -10.37 -17.88 -22.18
N VAL A 54 -11.07 -16.79 -21.82
CA VAL A 54 -10.86 -16.06 -20.57
C VAL A 54 -11.97 -16.36 -19.56
N ALA A 55 -11.59 -16.80 -18.36
CA ALA A 55 -12.44 -16.79 -17.19
C ALA A 55 -12.02 -15.65 -16.24
N VAL A 56 -12.94 -14.73 -15.96
CA VAL A 56 -12.73 -13.67 -14.98
C VAL A 56 -13.29 -14.11 -13.64
N LEU A 57 -12.43 -14.15 -12.62
CA LEU A 57 -12.77 -14.54 -11.26
C LEU A 57 -12.74 -13.30 -10.36
N HIS A 58 -13.81 -13.01 -9.62
CA HIS A 58 -13.86 -11.90 -8.67
C HIS A 58 -14.90 -12.12 -7.56
N SER A 59 -14.84 -11.31 -6.51
CA SER A 59 -15.69 -11.46 -5.31
C SER A 59 -17.19 -11.23 -5.59
N ALA A 60 -17.54 -10.43 -6.62
CA ALA A 60 -18.93 -10.12 -6.99
C ALA A 60 -19.62 -11.25 -7.77
N LEU A 61 -18.91 -12.31 -8.19
CA LEU A 61 -19.54 -13.48 -8.80
C LEU A 61 -20.42 -14.21 -7.77
N THR A 62 -21.61 -14.62 -8.19
CA THR A 62 -22.45 -15.53 -7.42
C THR A 62 -21.74 -16.87 -7.21
N PRO A 63 -22.11 -17.66 -6.18
CA PRO A 63 -21.54 -18.99 -5.99
C PRO A 63 -21.66 -19.88 -7.22
N GLY A 64 -22.79 -19.84 -7.93
CA GLY A 64 -23.02 -20.60 -9.18
C GLY A 64 -22.08 -20.16 -10.31
N GLN A 65 -21.99 -18.86 -10.56
CA GLN A 65 -21.05 -18.33 -11.58
C GLN A 65 -19.60 -18.68 -11.28
N ARG A 66 -19.21 -18.65 -10.01
CA ARG A 66 -17.86 -19.03 -9.59
C ARG A 66 -17.60 -20.52 -9.81
N ALA A 67 -18.56 -21.37 -9.44
CA ALA A 67 -18.47 -22.82 -9.65
C ALA A 67 -18.40 -23.17 -11.16
N ASP A 68 -19.20 -22.49 -12.00
CA ASP A 68 -19.17 -22.68 -13.46
C ASP A 68 -17.83 -22.26 -14.06
N ALA A 69 -17.33 -21.07 -13.71
CA ALA A 69 -16.01 -20.62 -14.17
C ALA A 69 -14.90 -21.60 -13.76
N TRP A 70 -14.95 -22.09 -12.51
CA TRP A 70 -13.99 -23.07 -11.99
C TRP A 70 -14.06 -24.41 -12.77
N ARG A 71 -15.27 -24.92 -13.03
CA ARG A 71 -15.51 -26.16 -13.80
C ARG A 71 -14.98 -26.02 -15.23
N ARG A 72 -15.25 -24.91 -15.91
CA ARG A 72 -14.77 -24.65 -17.27
C ARG A 72 -13.24 -24.63 -17.36
N ILE A 73 -12.57 -24.03 -16.35
CA ILE A 73 -11.11 -24.05 -16.27
C ILE A 73 -10.60 -25.49 -16.05
N LEU A 74 -11.23 -26.24 -15.14
CA LEU A 74 -10.85 -27.62 -14.83
C LEU A 74 -10.98 -28.55 -16.04
N LEU A 75 -12.03 -28.38 -16.84
CA LEU A 75 -12.27 -29.17 -18.06
C LEU A 75 -11.41 -28.71 -19.25
N GLY A 76 -10.63 -27.64 -19.10
CA GLY A 76 -9.81 -27.09 -20.18
C GLY A 76 -10.58 -26.32 -21.25
N GLU A 77 -11.86 -26.02 -21.02
CA GLU A 77 -12.69 -25.18 -21.92
C GLU A 77 -12.23 -23.72 -21.90
N VAL A 78 -11.50 -23.33 -20.89
CA VAL A 78 -10.93 -21.99 -20.69
C VAL A 78 -9.46 -22.14 -20.33
N ARG A 79 -8.60 -21.41 -21.03
CA ARG A 79 -7.14 -21.50 -20.90
C ARG A 79 -6.50 -20.32 -20.15
N ILE A 80 -7.25 -19.26 -19.89
CA ILE A 80 -6.78 -18.07 -19.17
C ILE A 80 -7.64 -17.81 -17.95
N ALA A 81 -7.04 -17.78 -16.77
CA ALA A 81 -7.70 -17.32 -15.55
C ALA A 81 -7.21 -15.90 -15.21
N LEU A 82 -8.11 -14.94 -15.15
CA LEU A 82 -7.87 -13.55 -14.77
C LEU A 82 -8.61 -13.25 -13.47
N GLY A 83 -7.94 -12.73 -12.47
CA GLY A 83 -8.63 -12.38 -11.24
C GLY A 83 -7.72 -11.87 -10.13
N PRO A 84 -8.30 -11.58 -8.95
CA PRO A 84 -7.54 -11.17 -7.79
C PRO A 84 -6.77 -12.35 -7.18
N ARG A 85 -6.17 -12.12 -6.02
CA ARG A 85 -5.40 -13.11 -5.29
C ARG A 85 -6.01 -14.52 -5.24
N SER A 86 -7.34 -14.64 -5.12
CA SER A 86 -8.04 -15.94 -5.07
C SER A 86 -7.95 -16.74 -6.37
N ALA A 87 -7.77 -16.07 -7.52
CA ALA A 87 -7.58 -16.73 -8.81
C ALA A 87 -6.26 -17.55 -8.86
N LEU A 88 -5.35 -17.30 -7.93
CA LEU A 88 -4.12 -18.07 -7.78
C LEU A 88 -4.35 -19.58 -7.72
N PHE A 89 -5.49 -20.03 -7.21
CA PHE A 89 -5.82 -21.45 -7.05
C PHE A 89 -6.65 -22.04 -8.20
N ALA A 90 -6.90 -21.28 -9.27
CA ALA A 90 -7.64 -21.78 -10.44
C ALA A 90 -7.00 -23.06 -10.98
N PRO A 91 -7.78 -24.12 -11.30
CA PRO A 91 -7.25 -25.44 -11.67
C PRO A 91 -6.78 -25.50 -13.13
N LEU A 92 -5.86 -24.59 -13.48
CA LEU A 92 -5.22 -24.54 -14.80
C LEU A 92 -4.24 -25.70 -14.94
N SER A 93 -4.44 -26.52 -15.98
CA SER A 93 -3.50 -27.54 -16.41
C SER A 93 -2.41 -26.94 -17.32
N ARG A 94 -1.20 -27.55 -17.34
CA ARG A 94 -0.11 -27.17 -18.26
C ARG A 94 0.22 -25.67 -18.24
N LEU A 95 0.31 -25.07 -17.03
CA LEU A 95 0.57 -23.66 -16.86
C LEU A 95 1.87 -23.23 -17.55
N GLY A 96 1.81 -22.20 -18.43
CA GLY A 96 2.94 -21.68 -19.17
C GLY A 96 3.43 -20.33 -18.70
N VAL A 97 2.51 -19.48 -18.25
CA VAL A 97 2.84 -18.14 -17.77
C VAL A 97 1.98 -17.75 -16.57
N VAL A 98 2.60 -17.12 -15.57
CA VAL A 98 1.97 -16.51 -14.41
C VAL A 98 2.33 -15.04 -14.39
N ILE A 99 1.35 -14.17 -14.49
CA ILE A 99 1.51 -12.73 -14.47
C ILE A 99 0.91 -12.20 -13.18
N VAL A 100 1.65 -11.34 -12.48
CA VAL A 100 1.17 -10.62 -11.30
C VAL A 100 1.33 -9.13 -11.58
N ASP A 101 0.25 -8.48 -11.96
CA ASP A 101 0.25 -7.04 -12.22
C ASP A 101 0.10 -6.24 -10.91
N GLU A 102 0.72 -5.06 -10.85
CA GLU A 102 0.83 -4.25 -9.64
C GLU A 102 1.30 -5.09 -8.42
N GLU A 103 2.38 -5.87 -8.60
CA GLU A 103 2.87 -6.89 -7.66
C GLU A 103 3.14 -6.36 -6.24
N HIS A 104 3.38 -5.04 -6.13
CA HIS A 104 3.60 -4.33 -4.87
C HIS A 104 2.32 -4.13 -4.05
N ASP A 105 1.14 -4.41 -4.65
CA ASP A 105 -0.13 -4.12 -3.98
C ASP A 105 -0.34 -4.98 -2.73
N SER A 106 -0.68 -4.31 -1.62
CA SER A 106 -0.90 -4.96 -0.32
C SER A 106 -2.09 -5.92 -0.30
N SER A 107 -3.02 -5.84 -1.27
CA SER A 107 -4.17 -6.76 -1.38
C SER A 107 -3.76 -8.19 -1.74
N PHE A 108 -2.55 -8.40 -2.24
CA PHE A 108 -2.02 -9.75 -2.45
C PHE A 108 -1.72 -10.50 -1.14
N LYS A 109 -1.66 -9.82 0.02
CA LYS A 109 -1.55 -10.51 1.31
C LYS A 109 -2.92 -10.84 1.88
N GLN A 110 -3.17 -12.14 2.13
CA GLN A 110 -4.35 -12.62 2.85
C GLN A 110 -4.26 -12.22 4.31
N GLN A 111 -5.29 -11.56 4.84
CA GLN A 111 -5.32 -11.11 6.23
C GLN A 111 -6.00 -12.13 7.17
N ASP A 112 -6.99 -12.88 6.67
CA ASP A 112 -7.79 -13.83 7.42
C ASP A 112 -7.59 -15.27 6.92
N GLY A 113 -7.83 -16.24 7.77
CA GLY A 113 -7.67 -17.66 7.44
C GLY A 113 -6.20 -18.02 7.14
N VAL A 114 -5.95 -18.68 6.02
CA VAL A 114 -4.59 -19.02 5.57
C VAL A 114 -3.92 -17.76 5.02
N ARG A 115 -2.96 -17.22 5.76
CA ARG A 115 -2.33 -15.90 5.52
C ARG A 115 -1.17 -15.97 4.52
N TYR A 116 -1.44 -16.41 3.30
CA TYR A 116 -0.44 -16.44 2.22
C TYR A 116 -0.26 -15.06 1.54
N HIS A 117 0.84 -14.90 0.83
CA HIS A 117 1.07 -13.76 -0.06
C HIS A 117 0.90 -14.20 -1.51
N GLY A 118 -0.06 -13.62 -2.24
CA GLY A 118 -0.42 -14.03 -3.61
C GLY A 118 0.76 -13.98 -4.58
N ARG A 119 1.56 -12.90 -4.56
CA ARG A 119 2.78 -12.76 -5.37
C ARG A 119 3.77 -13.90 -5.09
N ASP A 120 4.12 -14.11 -3.83
CA ASP A 120 5.14 -15.10 -3.45
C ASP A 120 4.66 -16.53 -3.76
N THR A 121 3.38 -16.81 -3.50
CA THR A 121 2.77 -18.11 -3.86
C THR A 121 2.67 -18.30 -5.37
N ALA A 122 2.47 -17.22 -6.14
CA ALA A 122 2.48 -17.26 -7.61
C ALA A 122 3.87 -17.65 -8.16
N LEU A 123 4.94 -17.11 -7.57
CA LEU A 123 6.31 -17.50 -7.92
C LEU A 123 6.55 -18.99 -7.66
N VAL A 124 6.13 -19.50 -6.49
CA VAL A 124 6.25 -20.93 -6.16
C VAL A 124 5.43 -21.79 -7.13
N ARG A 125 4.18 -21.39 -7.43
CA ARG A 125 3.34 -22.11 -8.38
C ARG A 125 3.94 -22.15 -9.78
N ALA A 126 4.48 -21.02 -10.25
CA ALA A 126 5.16 -20.96 -11.54
C ALA A 126 6.38 -21.88 -11.58
N GLN A 127 7.21 -21.89 -10.54
CA GLN A 127 8.37 -22.76 -10.41
C GLN A 127 7.98 -24.24 -10.44
N GLN A 128 6.96 -24.63 -9.69
CA GLN A 128 6.47 -26.03 -9.65
C GLN A 128 5.89 -26.49 -11.00
N ALA A 129 5.30 -25.58 -11.76
CA ALA A 129 4.71 -25.86 -13.07
C ALA A 129 5.72 -25.75 -14.23
N GLY A 130 6.96 -25.34 -14.01
CA GLY A 130 7.91 -24.99 -15.06
C GLY A 130 7.39 -23.85 -15.95
N ALA A 131 6.65 -22.91 -15.37
CA ALA A 131 6.06 -21.76 -16.04
C ALA A 131 6.91 -20.50 -15.85
N VAL A 132 6.79 -19.57 -16.80
CA VAL A 132 7.40 -18.24 -16.67
C VAL A 132 6.60 -17.39 -15.70
N ALA A 133 7.25 -16.78 -14.71
CA ALA A 133 6.64 -15.81 -13.81
C ALA A 133 7.05 -14.38 -14.20
N VAL A 134 6.06 -13.48 -14.31
CA VAL A 134 6.25 -12.06 -14.60
C VAL A 134 5.56 -11.23 -13.53
N LEU A 135 6.35 -10.52 -12.75
CA LEU A 135 5.89 -9.54 -11.78
C LEU A 135 5.93 -8.16 -12.43
N GLY A 136 4.80 -7.51 -12.57
CA GLY A 136 4.71 -6.20 -13.22
C GLY A 136 4.40 -5.08 -12.23
N SER A 137 5.12 -3.97 -12.31
CA SER A 137 4.86 -2.78 -11.51
C SER A 137 5.51 -1.52 -12.10
N ALA A 138 4.91 -0.36 -11.83
CA ALA A 138 5.56 0.93 -12.04
C ALA A 138 6.47 1.30 -10.85
N THR A 139 6.17 0.77 -9.69
CA THR A 139 6.87 0.99 -8.43
C THR A 139 7.04 -0.35 -7.72
N PRO A 140 7.94 -1.21 -8.19
CA PRO A 140 8.14 -2.54 -7.62
C PRO A 140 8.30 -2.52 -6.09
N SER A 141 7.90 -3.59 -5.42
CA SER A 141 8.16 -3.75 -4.00
C SER A 141 9.66 -3.93 -3.74
N LEU A 142 10.14 -3.47 -2.60
CA LEU A 142 11.54 -3.62 -2.24
C LEU A 142 11.93 -5.09 -2.05
N GLU A 143 10.98 -5.95 -1.68
CA GLU A 143 11.16 -7.41 -1.67
C GLU A 143 11.46 -7.95 -3.08
N SER A 144 10.76 -7.49 -4.11
CA SER A 144 11.02 -7.90 -5.50
C SER A 144 12.34 -7.33 -6.03
N MET A 145 12.69 -6.10 -5.65
CA MET A 145 14.01 -5.52 -5.98
C MET A 145 15.14 -6.28 -5.32
N GLU A 146 14.98 -6.72 -4.09
CA GLU A 146 15.98 -7.56 -3.41
C GLU A 146 16.15 -8.93 -4.09
N LEU A 147 15.06 -9.53 -4.60
CA LEU A 147 15.16 -10.75 -5.41
C LEU A 147 15.94 -10.53 -6.70
N VAL A 148 15.83 -9.35 -7.32
CA VAL A 148 16.67 -8.95 -8.47
C VAL A 148 18.12 -8.80 -8.05
N ARG A 149 18.42 -8.10 -6.95
CA ARG A 149 19.78 -7.93 -6.41
C ARG A 149 20.47 -9.28 -6.11
N ARG A 150 19.69 -10.26 -5.62
CA ARG A 150 20.16 -11.63 -5.36
C ARG A 150 20.22 -12.52 -6.61
N GLY A 151 19.94 -12.01 -7.81
CA GLY A 151 19.94 -12.78 -9.05
C GLY A 151 18.81 -13.82 -9.17
N LYS A 152 17.79 -13.75 -8.30
CA LYS A 152 16.63 -14.67 -8.34
C LYS A 152 15.54 -14.23 -9.32
N LEU A 153 15.51 -12.96 -9.68
CA LEU A 153 14.68 -12.38 -10.73
C LEU A 153 15.54 -11.56 -11.67
N GLN A 154 15.23 -11.63 -12.97
CA GLN A 154 15.78 -10.73 -13.98
C GLN A 154 14.86 -9.52 -14.11
N ARG A 155 15.41 -8.30 -14.06
CA ARG A 155 14.66 -7.07 -14.27
C ARG A 155 14.64 -6.71 -15.76
N LEU A 156 13.43 -6.45 -16.26
CA LEU A 156 13.15 -5.86 -17.57
C LEU A 156 12.55 -4.47 -17.36
N THR A 157 12.89 -3.50 -18.19
CA THR A 157 12.49 -2.10 -17.99
C THR A 157 11.74 -1.55 -19.20
N LEU A 158 10.66 -0.80 -18.94
CA LEU A 158 9.90 0.00 -19.90
C LEU A 158 9.84 1.43 -19.37
N LEU A 159 10.83 2.24 -19.70
CA LEU A 159 11.05 3.57 -19.09
C LEU A 159 10.25 4.70 -19.74
N THR A 160 9.64 4.46 -20.89
CA THR A 160 8.86 5.46 -21.63
C THR A 160 7.40 5.07 -21.73
N ARG A 161 6.52 6.07 -21.82
CA ARG A 161 5.10 5.84 -22.11
C ARG A 161 4.93 5.37 -23.56
N ALA A 162 4.06 4.39 -23.78
CA ALA A 162 3.77 3.88 -25.14
C ALA A 162 3.21 4.94 -26.08
N THR A 163 2.56 5.97 -25.55
CA THR A 163 2.01 7.11 -26.31
C THR A 163 3.06 8.18 -26.67
N GLY A 164 4.29 8.06 -26.20
CA GLY A 164 5.33 9.10 -26.35
C GLY A 164 5.11 10.38 -25.52
N VAL A 165 3.99 10.52 -24.84
CA VAL A 165 3.71 11.69 -23.97
C VAL A 165 4.63 11.65 -22.76
N PRO A 166 5.35 12.74 -22.42
CA PRO A 166 6.23 12.77 -21.28
C PRO A 166 5.47 12.56 -19.96
N MET A 167 6.21 12.16 -18.92
CA MET A 167 5.65 12.12 -17.56
C MET A 167 5.22 13.52 -17.14
N PRO A 168 4.16 13.65 -16.30
CA PRO A 168 3.68 14.96 -15.86
C PRO A 168 4.75 15.71 -15.06
N SER A 169 4.75 17.03 -15.16
CA SER A 169 5.60 17.85 -14.29
C SER A 169 5.10 17.77 -12.85
N VAL A 170 6.02 17.60 -11.91
CA VAL A 170 5.71 17.52 -10.48
C VAL A 170 6.35 18.72 -9.78
N THR A 171 5.56 19.52 -9.08
CA THR A 171 6.02 20.63 -8.25
C THR A 171 5.76 20.30 -6.79
N VAL A 172 6.81 20.37 -5.98
CA VAL A 172 6.70 20.21 -4.52
C VAL A 172 6.50 21.58 -3.88
N ILE A 173 5.48 21.68 -3.04
CA ILE A 173 5.13 22.89 -2.30
C ILE A 173 5.50 22.69 -0.83
N ASP A 174 6.46 23.48 -0.36
CA ASP A 174 6.88 23.48 1.05
C ASP A 174 5.87 24.25 1.91
N LEU A 175 5.06 23.50 2.67
CA LEU A 175 4.03 24.07 3.54
C LEU A 175 4.59 24.93 4.68
N LYS A 176 5.86 24.82 5.02
CA LYS A 176 6.53 25.66 6.04
C LYS A 176 6.64 27.13 5.59
N GLN A 177 6.62 27.36 4.28
CA GLN A 177 6.70 28.71 3.70
C GLN A 177 5.32 29.38 3.54
N HIS A 178 4.24 28.66 3.87
CA HIS A 178 2.88 29.16 3.74
C HIS A 178 2.26 29.38 5.12
N VAL A 179 1.83 30.63 5.36
CA VAL A 179 1.02 30.96 6.54
C VAL A 179 -0.43 30.61 6.20
N PHE A 180 -0.98 29.64 6.91
CA PHE A 180 -2.41 29.37 6.83
C PHE A 180 -3.13 30.27 7.83
N ALA A 181 -4.22 30.93 7.41
CA ALA A 181 -5.11 31.64 8.33
C ALA A 181 -5.62 30.71 9.43
N GLU A 182 -6.10 31.29 10.54
CA GLU A 182 -6.54 30.52 11.72
C GLU A 182 -7.55 29.40 11.43
N ASP A 183 -8.32 29.52 10.35
CA ASP A 183 -9.27 28.50 9.85
C ASP A 183 -8.63 27.32 9.09
N ARG A 184 -7.29 27.25 9.05
CA ARG A 184 -6.51 26.10 8.54
C ARG A 184 -6.94 25.60 7.17
N LEU A 185 -6.89 26.47 6.17
CA LEU A 185 -6.93 26.06 4.77
C LEU A 185 -5.72 25.16 4.47
N LEU A 186 -5.94 23.89 4.18
CA LEU A 186 -4.86 23.00 3.71
C LEU A 186 -4.54 23.17 2.23
N LEU A 187 -5.13 24.15 1.60
CA LEU A 187 -4.89 24.48 0.20
C LEU A 187 -3.95 25.69 0.16
N SER A 188 -2.69 25.47 -0.15
CA SER A 188 -1.73 26.56 -0.38
C SER A 188 -2.17 27.42 -1.55
N THR A 189 -1.76 28.68 -1.57
CA THR A 189 -2.06 29.60 -2.68
C THR A 189 -1.64 29.05 -4.05
N PRO A 190 -0.46 28.41 -4.22
CA PRO A 190 -0.10 27.78 -5.49
C PRO A 190 -1.10 26.69 -5.93
N LEU A 191 -1.57 25.84 -5.00
CA LEU A 191 -2.55 24.81 -5.34
C LEU A 191 -3.91 25.43 -5.71
N GLN A 192 -4.38 26.44 -4.96
CA GLN A 192 -5.62 27.15 -5.28
C GLN A 192 -5.56 27.79 -6.66
N ASN A 193 -4.44 28.46 -7.01
CA ASN A 193 -4.25 29.07 -8.33
C ASN A 193 -4.26 28.03 -9.45
N ALA A 194 -3.56 26.88 -9.25
CA ALA A 194 -3.56 25.80 -10.23
C ALA A 194 -4.97 25.22 -10.45
N ILE A 195 -5.78 25.09 -9.39
CA ILE A 195 -7.19 24.66 -9.50
C ILE A 195 -7.99 25.71 -10.30
N LYS A 196 -7.86 27.01 -10.00
CA LYS A 196 -8.54 28.08 -10.74
C LYS A 196 -8.23 28.04 -12.23
N GLU A 197 -6.95 27.92 -12.59
CA GLU A 197 -6.50 27.81 -13.98
C GLU A 197 -7.10 26.60 -14.69
N THR A 198 -7.10 25.44 -14.00
CA THR A 198 -7.64 24.18 -14.54
C THR A 198 -9.15 24.30 -14.81
N LEU A 199 -9.91 24.86 -13.85
CA LEU A 199 -11.34 25.09 -14.00
C LEU A 199 -11.66 26.10 -15.11
N ALA A 200 -10.89 27.19 -15.21
CA ALA A 200 -11.05 28.20 -16.27
C ALA A 200 -10.78 27.61 -17.67
N ALA A 201 -9.90 26.61 -17.77
CA ALA A 201 -9.65 25.89 -19.02
C ALA A 201 -10.72 24.83 -19.35
N GLY A 202 -11.77 24.66 -18.52
CA GLY A 202 -12.79 23.61 -18.68
C GLY A 202 -12.26 22.21 -18.47
N GLU A 203 -11.16 22.08 -17.71
CA GLU A 203 -10.50 20.81 -17.39
C GLU A 203 -10.85 20.33 -15.99
N GLN A 204 -10.47 19.09 -15.68
CA GLN A 204 -10.80 18.45 -14.41
C GLN A 204 -9.55 18.33 -13.53
N ALA A 205 -9.75 18.39 -12.20
CA ALA A 205 -8.69 18.12 -11.23
C ALA A 205 -9.06 17.00 -10.26
N ILE A 206 -8.02 16.27 -9.82
CA ILE A 206 -8.12 15.31 -8.72
C ILE A 206 -7.33 15.86 -7.53
N LEU A 207 -7.99 15.91 -6.37
CA LEU A 207 -7.34 16.23 -5.12
C LEU A 207 -7.22 14.98 -4.26
N PHE A 208 -5.97 14.62 -4.02
CA PHE A 208 -5.64 13.41 -3.31
C PHE A 208 -5.33 13.72 -1.83
N LEU A 209 -6.08 13.05 -0.94
CA LEU A 209 -5.82 13.07 0.49
C LEU A 209 -5.62 11.64 0.99
N ASN A 210 -4.43 11.34 1.52
CA ASN A 210 -4.16 10.03 2.07
C ASN A 210 -4.87 9.86 3.43
N ARG A 211 -6.15 9.45 3.41
CA ARG A 211 -6.89 9.10 4.60
C ARG A 211 -6.62 7.63 4.95
N ARG A 212 -5.41 7.31 5.42
CA ARG A 212 -5.19 6.08 6.17
C ARG A 212 -4.94 6.47 7.61
N GLY A 213 -5.81 6.03 8.49
CA GLY A 213 -5.37 5.74 9.79
C GLY A 213 -6.12 6.30 10.94
N TYR A 214 -6.28 5.40 11.80
CA TYR A 214 -6.59 5.52 13.19
C TYR A 214 -5.40 6.05 14.00
N ALA A 215 -4.21 6.15 13.39
CA ALA A 215 -3.01 6.66 14.05
C ALA A 215 -2.87 8.17 13.82
N THR A 216 -3.02 8.93 14.88
CA THR A 216 -2.77 10.36 14.89
C THR A 216 -1.30 10.60 15.25
N PHE A 217 -0.56 11.26 14.38
CA PHE A 217 0.83 11.64 14.66
C PHE A 217 0.96 13.15 14.85
N LEU A 218 2.02 13.54 15.53
CA LEU A 218 2.38 14.93 15.74
C LEU A 218 3.53 15.33 14.83
N LEU A 219 3.47 16.57 14.35
CA LEU A 219 4.48 17.15 13.48
C LEU A 219 4.70 18.62 13.86
N CYS A 220 5.94 19.05 13.82
CA CYS A 220 6.27 20.46 13.96
C CYS A 220 5.99 21.20 12.64
N GLN A 221 5.04 22.12 12.64
CA GLN A 221 4.69 22.88 11.42
C GLN A 221 5.81 23.84 10.98
N ARG A 222 6.73 24.20 11.89
CA ARG A 222 7.84 25.12 11.59
C ARG A 222 8.97 24.45 10.82
N CYS A 223 9.35 23.21 11.18
CA CYS A 223 10.50 22.53 10.58
C CYS A 223 10.15 21.17 9.93
N GLY A 224 8.92 20.70 10.05
CA GLY A 224 8.51 19.41 9.49
C GLY A 224 8.92 18.20 10.33
N HIS A 225 9.58 18.38 11.47
CA HIS A 225 10.03 17.27 12.31
C HIS A 225 8.86 16.43 12.82
N ARG A 226 8.95 15.12 12.63
CA ARG A 226 8.03 14.11 13.18
C ARG A 226 8.65 13.49 14.42
N LEU A 227 7.82 13.19 15.41
CA LEU A 227 8.27 12.50 16.61
C LEU A 227 8.37 11.00 16.31
N GLU A 228 9.58 10.46 16.37
CA GLU A 228 9.89 9.07 16.02
C GLU A 228 10.45 8.31 17.22
N CYS A 229 10.17 7.02 17.30
CA CYS A 229 10.70 6.16 18.36
C CYS A 229 12.21 5.97 18.18
N PRO A 230 13.05 6.27 19.20
CA PRO A 230 14.49 6.13 19.08
C PRO A 230 14.97 4.68 18.92
N HIS A 231 14.15 3.69 19.32
CA HIS A 231 14.48 2.27 19.24
C HIS A 231 14.02 1.60 17.95
N CYS A 232 12.96 2.12 17.32
CA CYS A 232 12.30 1.44 16.20
C CYS A 232 12.33 2.24 14.90
N SER A 233 12.72 3.52 14.94
CA SER A 233 12.72 4.42 13.77
C SER A 233 11.39 4.43 13.01
N VAL A 234 10.28 4.38 13.78
CA VAL A 234 8.92 4.55 13.28
C VAL A 234 8.25 5.71 14.00
N THR A 235 7.33 6.38 13.33
CA THR A 235 6.59 7.51 13.91
C THR A 235 5.82 7.09 15.16
N LEU A 236 5.89 7.89 16.23
CA LEU A 236 5.10 7.71 17.43
C LEU A 236 3.64 8.12 17.19
N THR A 237 2.72 7.36 17.75
CA THR A 237 1.29 7.65 17.70
C THR A 237 0.86 8.42 18.94
N TRP A 238 0.14 9.52 18.76
CA TRP A 238 -0.45 10.25 19.85
C TRP A 238 -1.81 9.66 20.26
N HIS A 239 -1.98 9.35 21.54
CA HIS A 239 -3.20 8.84 22.13
C HIS A 239 -3.96 9.94 22.87
N LYS A 240 -5.20 10.20 22.45
CA LYS A 240 -6.02 11.29 23.00
C LYS A 240 -6.37 11.05 24.48
N GLU A 241 -6.59 9.80 24.86
CA GLU A 241 -7.07 9.43 26.20
C GLU A 241 -5.99 9.62 27.27
N THR A 242 -4.74 9.28 26.97
CA THR A 242 -3.60 9.43 27.87
C THR A 242 -2.83 10.74 27.68
N GLY A 243 -2.98 11.39 26.52
CA GLY A 243 -2.19 12.57 26.15
C GLY A 243 -0.74 12.26 25.79
N GLU A 244 -0.36 10.99 25.67
CA GLU A 244 1.00 10.52 25.46
C GLU A 244 1.26 10.07 24.01
N LEU A 245 2.54 10.00 23.68
CA LEU A 245 3.06 9.38 22.47
C LEU A 245 3.41 7.91 22.75
N CYS A 246 3.01 7.00 21.89
CA CYS A 246 3.27 5.57 22.03
C CYS A 246 3.90 4.97 20.76
N CYS A 247 4.91 4.14 20.95
CA CYS A 247 5.44 3.28 19.89
C CYS A 247 4.71 1.94 19.87
N HIS A 248 3.93 1.66 18.85
CA HIS A 248 3.22 0.38 18.70
C HIS A 248 4.11 -0.81 18.34
N TYR A 249 5.44 -0.62 18.23
CA TYR A 249 6.39 -1.70 17.99
C TYR A 249 7.01 -2.20 19.30
N CYS A 250 7.60 -1.31 20.08
CA CYS A 250 8.29 -1.69 21.33
C CYS A 250 7.50 -1.37 22.62
N GLY A 251 6.42 -0.59 22.52
CA GLY A 251 5.63 -0.17 23.68
C GLY A 251 6.21 1.02 24.43
N GLN A 252 7.22 1.74 23.87
CA GLN A 252 7.75 2.97 24.47
C GLN A 252 6.65 4.04 24.56
N HIS A 253 6.52 4.67 25.73
CA HIS A 253 5.64 5.80 25.98
C HIS A 253 6.48 7.04 26.30
N GLU A 254 6.08 8.18 25.76
CA GLU A 254 6.73 9.46 26.00
C GLU A 254 5.68 10.58 26.11
N PRO A 255 5.90 11.59 26.98
CA PRO A 255 5.06 12.78 26.98
C PRO A 255 5.25 13.57 25.69
N VAL A 256 4.22 14.33 25.29
CA VAL A 256 4.35 15.27 24.17
C VAL A 256 5.29 16.39 24.61
N PRO A 257 6.41 16.65 23.91
CA PRO A 257 7.32 17.72 24.28
C PRO A 257 6.66 19.09 24.09
N GLU A 258 6.89 20.04 24.99
CA GLU A 258 6.35 21.40 24.91
C GLU A 258 6.88 22.17 23.69
N ALA A 259 8.12 21.89 23.29
CA ALA A 259 8.78 22.48 22.14
C ALA A 259 9.36 21.39 21.25
N CYS A 260 9.49 21.66 19.97
CA CYS A 260 10.08 20.74 19.01
C CYS A 260 11.54 20.41 19.38
N PRO A 261 11.92 19.14 19.52
CA PRO A 261 13.29 18.78 19.88
C PRO A 261 14.34 19.21 18.83
N LEU A 262 13.92 19.42 17.57
CA LEU A 262 14.83 19.82 16.50
C LEU A 262 15.00 21.35 16.40
N CYS A 263 13.90 22.13 16.37
CA CYS A 263 13.97 23.57 16.13
C CYS A 263 13.59 24.43 17.37
N GLN A 264 13.29 23.81 18.50
CA GLN A 264 12.94 24.44 19.79
C GLN A 264 11.71 25.36 19.75
N GLN A 265 10.91 25.31 18.68
CA GLN A 265 9.70 26.12 18.55
C GLN A 265 8.47 25.38 19.10
N LYS A 266 7.54 26.10 19.72
CA LYS A 266 6.25 25.59 20.20
C LYS A 266 5.23 25.44 19.06
N SER A 267 5.57 24.65 18.05
CA SER A 267 4.77 24.47 16.82
C SER A 267 4.42 23.01 16.53
N ILE A 268 4.45 22.15 17.54
CA ILE A 268 4.04 20.76 17.41
C ILE A 268 2.52 20.71 17.35
N GLN A 269 1.98 20.15 16.29
CA GLN A 269 0.55 20.04 16.07
C GLN A 269 0.14 18.68 15.57
N ARG A 270 -1.12 18.34 15.82
CA ARG A 270 -1.78 17.16 15.29
C ARG A 270 -2.15 17.38 13.84
N LEU A 271 -1.62 16.54 12.96
CA LEU A 271 -2.02 16.51 11.57
C LEU A 271 -3.06 15.41 11.33
N GLY A 272 -4.14 15.77 10.70
CA GLY A 272 -5.19 14.86 10.27
C GLY A 272 -6.37 15.66 9.73
N LEU A 273 -6.71 15.42 8.47
CA LEU A 273 -7.89 16.00 7.83
C LEU A 273 -8.79 14.89 7.31
N GLY A 274 -10.10 15.09 7.51
CA GLY A 274 -11.12 14.31 6.83
C GLY A 274 -11.35 14.84 5.41
N THR A 275 -11.72 13.95 4.50
CA THR A 275 -12.16 14.28 3.13
C THR A 275 -13.38 15.20 3.13
N GLU A 276 -14.21 15.14 4.17
CA GLU A 276 -15.37 16.02 4.38
C GLU A 276 -14.96 17.49 4.54
N LYS A 277 -14.03 17.75 5.47
CA LYS A 277 -13.54 19.11 5.70
C LYS A 277 -12.85 19.69 4.44
N LEU A 278 -12.12 18.85 3.69
CA LEU A 278 -11.55 19.27 2.42
C LEU A 278 -12.64 19.61 1.39
N GLN A 279 -13.73 18.86 1.34
CA GLN A 279 -14.87 19.12 0.46
C GLN A 279 -15.55 20.45 0.80
N GLU A 280 -15.78 20.73 2.08
CA GLU A 280 -16.34 22.00 2.56
C GLU A 280 -15.45 23.18 2.18
N GLN A 281 -14.14 23.07 2.37
CA GLN A 281 -13.19 24.11 1.99
C GLN A 281 -13.16 24.36 0.47
N LEU A 282 -13.20 23.30 -0.34
CA LEU A 282 -13.26 23.45 -1.80
C LEU A 282 -14.57 24.10 -2.26
N ALA A 283 -15.69 23.73 -1.66
CA ALA A 283 -16.98 24.37 -1.97
C ALA A 283 -17.00 25.87 -1.62
N ALA A 284 -16.34 26.26 -0.53
CA ALA A 284 -16.19 27.65 -0.14
C ALA A 284 -15.24 28.42 -1.08
N CYS A 285 -14.11 27.82 -1.48
CA CYS A 285 -13.13 28.46 -2.37
C CYS A 285 -13.59 28.50 -3.84
N PHE A 286 -14.38 27.52 -4.28
CA PHE A 286 -14.81 27.33 -5.67
C PHE A 286 -16.32 27.04 -5.75
N PRO A 287 -17.18 28.01 -5.43
CA PRO A 287 -18.63 27.79 -5.29
C PRO A 287 -19.34 27.37 -6.59
N THR A 288 -18.74 27.63 -7.74
CA THR A 288 -19.28 27.24 -9.06
C THR A 288 -18.79 25.85 -9.51
N ALA A 289 -17.81 25.26 -8.84
CA ALA A 289 -17.26 23.97 -9.23
C ALA A 289 -18.11 22.81 -8.69
N ARG A 290 -18.31 21.80 -9.53
CA ARG A 290 -18.99 20.55 -9.16
C ARG A 290 -18.02 19.62 -8.46
N VAL A 291 -18.07 19.62 -7.13
CA VAL A 291 -17.14 18.85 -6.28
C VAL A 291 -17.75 17.50 -5.93
N ALA A 292 -17.04 16.42 -6.16
CA ALA A 292 -17.42 15.08 -5.72
C ALA A 292 -16.34 14.45 -4.83
N ARG A 293 -16.76 13.48 -4.00
CA ARG A 293 -15.89 12.73 -3.08
C ARG A 293 -15.98 11.23 -3.35
N LEU A 294 -14.83 10.57 -3.37
CA LEU A 294 -14.70 9.13 -3.48
C LEU A 294 -13.77 8.59 -2.39
N ASP A 295 -14.36 8.08 -1.33
CA ASP A 295 -13.68 7.40 -0.24
C ASP A 295 -14.43 6.13 0.17
N ARG A 296 -13.95 5.42 1.20
CA ARG A 296 -14.57 4.17 1.67
C ARG A 296 -16.01 4.34 2.12
N ASP A 297 -16.34 5.49 2.66
CA ASP A 297 -17.68 5.76 3.24
C ASP A 297 -18.70 6.02 2.13
N THR A 298 -18.22 6.57 0.98
CA THR A 298 -19.05 6.85 -0.20
C THR A 298 -18.98 5.76 -1.28
N ALA A 299 -17.99 4.87 -1.21
CA ALA A 299 -17.76 3.84 -2.22
C ALA A 299 -18.54 2.54 -1.96
N SER A 300 -19.86 2.57 -2.07
CA SER A 300 -20.57 1.34 -2.46
C SER A 300 -20.17 0.95 -3.90
N HIS A 301 -20.30 -0.34 -4.28
CA HIS A 301 -19.97 -0.78 -5.66
C HIS A 301 -20.67 0.08 -6.72
N SER A 302 -21.95 0.42 -6.50
CA SER A 302 -22.71 1.31 -7.36
C SER A 302 -22.29 2.79 -7.30
N GLY A 303 -21.79 3.26 -6.15
CA GLY A 303 -21.29 4.61 -5.96
C GLY A 303 -20.02 4.89 -6.72
N LEU A 304 -19.05 3.97 -6.66
CA LEU A 304 -17.81 4.06 -7.43
C LEU A 304 -18.08 4.20 -8.93
N HIS A 305 -18.90 3.30 -9.50
CA HIS A 305 -19.22 3.32 -10.93
C HIS A 305 -19.91 4.62 -11.36
N ARG A 306 -20.82 5.17 -10.53
CA ARG A 306 -21.49 6.44 -10.81
C ARG A 306 -20.51 7.60 -10.86
N VAL A 307 -19.62 7.72 -9.87
CA VAL A 307 -18.61 8.80 -9.83
C VAL A 307 -17.65 8.70 -11.02
N LEU A 308 -17.17 7.50 -11.37
CA LEU A 308 -16.31 7.29 -12.52
C LEU A 308 -17.02 7.67 -13.84
N ALA A 309 -18.27 7.25 -14.03
CA ALA A 309 -19.06 7.62 -15.21
C ALA A 309 -19.30 9.14 -15.29
N ALA A 310 -19.60 9.80 -14.16
CA ALA A 310 -19.78 11.25 -14.09
C ALA A 310 -18.49 12.01 -14.41
N MET A 311 -17.32 11.52 -13.98
CA MET A 311 -16.02 12.08 -14.38
C MET A 311 -15.81 11.96 -15.90
N HIS A 312 -16.10 10.80 -16.48
CA HIS A 312 -15.98 10.61 -17.94
C HIS A 312 -16.93 11.52 -18.75
N ARG A 313 -18.15 11.76 -18.24
CA ARG A 313 -19.13 12.69 -18.85
C ARG A 313 -18.85 14.16 -18.56
N ARG A 314 -17.78 14.47 -17.80
CA ARG A 314 -17.43 15.83 -17.35
C ARG A 314 -18.53 16.50 -16.52
N GLU A 315 -19.25 15.73 -15.73
CA GLU A 315 -20.26 16.21 -14.77
C GLU A 315 -19.65 16.59 -13.41
N ILE A 316 -18.36 16.29 -13.20
CA ILE A 316 -17.58 16.59 -12.00
C ILE A 316 -16.34 17.36 -12.45
N ASP A 317 -16.05 18.49 -11.80
CA ASP A 317 -14.89 19.33 -12.08
C ASP A 317 -13.74 19.02 -11.14
N LEU A 318 -14.04 18.81 -9.84
CA LEU A 318 -13.08 18.50 -8.80
C LEU A 318 -13.46 17.19 -8.12
N LEU A 319 -12.57 16.21 -8.18
CA LEU A 319 -12.75 14.94 -7.51
C LEU A 319 -11.80 14.83 -6.32
N ILE A 320 -12.35 14.74 -5.11
CA ILE A 320 -11.58 14.42 -3.89
C ILE A 320 -11.52 12.91 -3.74
N GLY A 321 -10.34 12.39 -3.49
CA GLY A 321 -10.26 10.97 -3.24
C GLY A 321 -9.05 10.51 -2.45
N THR A 322 -9.11 9.22 -2.10
CA THR A 322 -8.08 8.52 -1.36
C THR A 322 -7.38 7.52 -2.26
N GLN A 323 -6.65 6.57 -1.70
CA GLN A 323 -5.92 5.53 -2.45
C GLN A 323 -6.74 4.77 -3.50
N MET A 324 -8.06 4.81 -3.44
CA MET A 324 -8.92 4.19 -4.46
C MET A 324 -8.78 4.87 -5.82
N LEU A 325 -8.57 6.19 -5.86
CA LEU A 325 -8.34 6.94 -7.11
C LEU A 325 -6.95 6.70 -7.72
N ALA A 326 -5.98 6.31 -6.90
CA ALA A 326 -4.63 6.03 -7.38
C ALA A 326 -4.55 4.79 -8.27
N LYS A 327 -5.58 3.91 -8.26
CA LYS A 327 -5.52 2.58 -8.88
C LYS A 327 -6.54 2.39 -10.00
N GLY A 328 -6.12 1.81 -11.11
CA GLY A 328 -6.96 1.16 -12.13
C GLY A 328 -7.86 2.05 -13.00
N HIS A 329 -7.98 3.34 -12.75
CA HIS A 329 -8.90 4.22 -13.49
C HIS A 329 -8.18 5.17 -14.43
N ASP A 330 -8.77 5.44 -15.57
CA ASP A 330 -8.31 6.43 -16.53
C ASP A 330 -9.26 7.64 -16.54
N PHE A 331 -8.71 8.84 -16.45
CA PHE A 331 -9.48 10.10 -16.42
C PHE A 331 -8.95 11.03 -17.51
N PRO A 332 -9.47 10.96 -18.74
CA PRO A 332 -8.96 11.73 -19.89
C PRO A 332 -9.02 13.24 -19.72
N GLY A 333 -9.98 13.72 -18.91
CA GLY A 333 -10.18 15.16 -18.64
C GLY A 333 -9.30 15.73 -17.54
N VAL A 334 -8.54 14.89 -16.82
CA VAL A 334 -7.75 15.33 -15.66
C VAL A 334 -6.37 15.79 -16.10
N THR A 335 -6.10 17.06 -15.93
CA THR A 335 -4.81 17.71 -16.22
C THR A 335 -4.07 18.13 -14.97
N LEU A 336 -4.80 18.32 -13.84
CA LEU A 336 -4.22 18.67 -12.54
C LEU A 336 -4.46 17.55 -11.52
N VAL A 337 -3.40 17.18 -10.81
CA VAL A 337 -3.47 16.35 -9.62
C VAL A 337 -2.81 17.08 -8.46
N GLY A 338 -3.56 17.31 -7.38
CA GLY A 338 -3.07 17.90 -6.14
C GLY A 338 -2.99 16.89 -5.02
N VAL A 339 -1.81 16.67 -4.43
CA VAL A 339 -1.64 15.93 -3.18
C VAL A 339 -1.70 16.94 -2.03
N VAL A 340 -2.78 16.91 -1.26
CA VAL A 340 -3.09 17.94 -0.26
C VAL A 340 -2.13 17.90 0.93
N LEU A 341 -1.72 16.71 1.37
CA LEU A 341 -0.78 16.53 2.47
C LEU A 341 -0.07 15.17 2.35
N ALA A 342 1.14 15.17 1.80
CA ALA A 342 1.93 13.93 1.63
C ALA A 342 2.39 13.34 2.97
N ASP A 343 2.57 14.19 3.98
CA ASP A 343 3.04 13.82 5.32
C ASP A 343 2.17 12.78 6.02
N THR A 344 0.89 12.70 5.70
CA THR A 344 -0.02 11.69 6.27
C THR A 344 0.37 10.26 5.93
N GLY A 345 1.01 10.04 4.79
CA GLY A 345 1.55 8.74 4.42
C GLY A 345 2.84 8.40 5.16
N MET A 346 3.73 9.37 5.25
CA MET A 346 5.04 9.26 5.90
C MET A 346 4.92 9.16 7.43
N GLY A 347 3.87 9.75 8.02
CA GLY A 347 3.61 9.73 9.46
C GLY A 347 2.95 8.44 9.98
N LEU A 348 2.78 7.41 9.16
CA LEU A 348 2.24 6.13 9.62
C LEU A 348 3.29 5.40 10.49
N PRO A 349 2.89 4.76 11.61
CA PRO A 349 3.79 3.98 12.46
C PRO A 349 4.07 2.60 11.82
N ASP A 350 4.65 2.60 10.64
CA ASP A 350 4.98 1.42 9.86
C ASP A 350 6.32 1.67 9.15
N PHE A 351 7.28 0.76 9.29
CA PHE A 351 8.59 0.88 8.64
C PHE A 351 8.50 0.98 7.09
N ARG A 352 7.37 0.57 6.51
CA ARG A 352 7.08 0.73 5.08
C ARG A 352 6.45 2.08 4.72
N ALA A 353 6.33 3.02 5.67
CA ALA A 353 5.63 4.28 5.43
C ALA A 353 6.24 5.08 4.26
N SER A 354 7.56 5.15 4.19
CA SER A 354 8.31 5.81 3.10
C SER A 354 8.04 5.15 1.74
N GLU A 355 8.19 3.83 1.63
CA GLU A 355 7.92 3.06 0.41
C GLU A 355 6.47 3.23 -0.06
N LYS A 356 5.50 3.08 0.84
CA LYS A 356 4.08 3.24 0.52
C LYS A 356 3.74 4.66 0.07
N THR A 357 4.39 5.66 0.66
CA THR A 357 4.22 7.06 0.26
C THR A 357 4.78 7.29 -1.13
N PHE A 358 6.01 6.83 -1.42
CA PHE A 358 6.58 6.91 -2.76
C PHE A 358 5.67 6.26 -3.80
N GLN A 359 5.26 5.00 -3.57
CA GLN A 359 4.38 4.26 -4.47
C GLN A 359 3.09 5.01 -4.75
N LEU A 360 2.49 5.59 -3.72
CA LEU A 360 1.27 6.37 -3.83
C LEU A 360 1.47 7.65 -4.64
N LEU A 361 2.51 8.44 -4.34
CA LEU A 361 2.82 9.67 -5.06
C LEU A 361 3.10 9.40 -6.54
N ALA A 362 3.88 8.36 -6.86
CA ALA A 362 4.16 7.96 -8.22
C ALA A 362 2.91 7.49 -8.98
N GLN A 363 2.02 6.72 -8.33
CA GLN A 363 0.75 6.28 -8.92
C GLN A 363 -0.20 7.45 -9.19
N VAL A 364 -0.30 8.37 -8.24
CA VAL A 364 -1.15 9.57 -8.33
C VAL A 364 -0.60 10.51 -9.41
N ALA A 365 0.71 10.71 -9.47
CA ALA A 365 1.35 11.46 -10.55
C ALA A 365 1.01 10.88 -11.92
N GLY A 366 1.03 9.57 -12.05
CA GLY A 366 0.66 8.89 -13.30
C GLY A 366 -0.78 9.10 -13.77
N ARG A 367 -1.66 9.74 -12.99
CA ARG A 367 -3.06 10.06 -13.37
C ARG A 367 -3.18 11.35 -14.17
N ALA A 368 -2.27 12.30 -14.00
CA ALA A 368 -2.28 13.57 -14.73
C ALA A 368 -1.72 13.38 -16.15
N GLY A 369 -2.29 14.11 -17.10
CA GLY A 369 -1.76 14.23 -18.45
C GLY A 369 -1.82 12.93 -19.25
N ARG A 370 -2.99 12.64 -19.83
CA ARG A 370 -3.21 11.53 -20.75
C ARG A 370 -3.81 12.02 -22.06
N GLN A 371 -3.82 11.18 -23.08
CA GLN A 371 -4.38 11.49 -24.40
C GLN A 371 -3.80 12.75 -25.05
N GLY A 372 -2.47 12.94 -24.94
CA GLY A 372 -1.78 14.03 -25.62
C GLY A 372 -1.78 15.37 -24.85
N ARG A 373 -2.41 15.47 -23.69
CA ARG A 373 -2.41 16.68 -22.86
C ARG A 373 -1.32 16.63 -21.80
N PRO A 374 -0.52 17.70 -21.60
CA PRO A 374 0.45 17.75 -20.51
C PRO A 374 -0.28 17.79 -19.16
N GLY A 375 0.22 16.98 -18.22
CA GLY A 375 -0.31 16.94 -16.85
C GLY A 375 0.56 17.71 -15.88
N ARG A 376 -0.05 18.31 -14.86
CA ARG A 376 0.63 18.95 -13.73
C ARG A 376 0.28 18.23 -12.43
N VAL A 377 1.28 18.06 -11.57
CA VAL A 377 1.11 17.47 -10.24
C VAL A 377 1.68 18.42 -9.20
N LEU A 378 0.91 18.77 -8.19
CA LEU A 378 1.36 19.56 -7.06
C LEU A 378 1.32 18.71 -5.80
N ILE A 379 2.46 18.62 -5.10
CA ILE A 379 2.58 17.84 -3.86
C ILE A 379 2.85 18.82 -2.72
N GLN A 380 1.89 18.97 -1.81
CA GLN A 380 2.05 19.75 -0.61
C GLN A 380 2.60 18.90 0.53
N THR A 381 3.64 19.39 1.22
CA THR A 381 4.27 18.69 2.33
C THR A 381 5.05 19.64 3.24
N TYR A 382 5.18 19.28 4.53
CA TYR A 382 6.12 19.91 5.46
C TYR A 382 7.54 19.36 5.33
N ASN A 383 7.74 18.28 4.55
CA ASN A 383 9.03 17.60 4.37
C ASN A 383 9.39 17.48 2.87
N PRO A 384 9.69 18.61 2.18
CA PRO A 384 9.98 18.61 0.75
C PRO A 384 11.21 17.79 0.38
N ASP A 385 12.20 17.70 1.29
CA ASP A 385 13.46 17.00 1.08
C ASP A 385 13.39 15.49 1.43
N HIS A 386 12.22 14.99 1.83
CA HIS A 386 12.06 13.58 2.16
C HIS A 386 12.28 12.71 0.92
N PRO A 387 13.11 11.61 1.00
CA PRO A 387 13.47 10.79 -0.17
C PRO A 387 12.28 10.30 -1.00
N ALA A 388 11.16 9.94 -0.35
CA ALA A 388 9.95 9.53 -1.06
C ALA A 388 9.30 10.67 -1.86
N VAL A 389 9.44 11.92 -1.43
CA VAL A 389 8.88 13.10 -2.11
C VAL A 389 9.79 13.53 -3.26
N THR A 390 11.08 13.68 -3.00
CA THR A 390 12.07 14.11 -4.01
C THR A 390 12.15 13.12 -5.17
N ALA A 391 12.21 11.83 -4.88
CA ALA A 391 12.24 10.78 -5.89
C ALA A 391 10.91 10.67 -6.67
N ALA A 392 9.75 10.87 -6.02
CA ALA A 392 8.47 10.91 -6.72
C ALA A 392 8.37 12.14 -7.64
N ALA A 393 8.92 13.28 -7.23
CA ALA A 393 8.95 14.50 -8.04
C ALA A 393 9.82 14.35 -9.29
N SER A 394 10.93 13.63 -9.20
CA SER A 394 11.83 13.33 -10.33
C SER A 394 11.48 12.04 -11.09
N HIS A 395 10.44 11.31 -10.69
CA HIS A 395 10.08 9.98 -11.21
C HIS A 395 11.22 8.94 -11.10
N ASP A 396 12.11 9.10 -10.12
CA ASP A 396 13.29 8.26 -9.94
C ASP A 396 13.05 7.17 -8.88
N TYR A 397 12.41 6.09 -9.30
CA TYR A 397 12.19 4.92 -8.45
C TYR A 397 13.49 4.25 -8.02
N LEU A 398 14.52 4.21 -8.89
CA LEU A 398 15.71 3.41 -8.61
C LEU A 398 16.54 4.00 -7.48
N THR A 399 16.77 5.32 -7.51
CA THR A 399 17.46 6.03 -6.42
C THR A 399 16.71 5.88 -5.10
N PHE A 400 15.37 6.02 -5.13
CA PHE A 400 14.55 5.77 -3.94
C PHE A 400 14.72 4.35 -3.40
N ALA A 401 14.60 3.33 -4.27
CA ALA A 401 14.68 1.93 -3.86
C ALA A 401 16.05 1.58 -3.27
N GLN A 402 17.14 2.09 -3.82
CA GLN A 402 18.50 1.88 -3.31
C GLN A 402 18.66 2.49 -1.92
N GLY A 403 18.25 3.75 -1.73
CA GLY A 403 18.34 4.44 -0.43
C GLY A 403 17.51 3.76 0.65
N GLU A 404 16.27 3.39 0.31
CA GLU A 404 15.37 2.72 1.26
C GLU A 404 15.82 1.30 1.62
N LEU A 405 16.35 0.53 0.65
CA LEU A 405 16.95 -0.79 0.92
C LEU A 405 18.15 -0.67 1.87
N TYR A 406 19.02 0.31 1.64
CA TYR A 406 20.15 0.56 2.53
C TYR A 406 19.69 0.91 3.96
N ALA A 407 18.74 1.82 4.10
CA ALA A 407 18.19 2.19 5.41
C ALA A 407 17.58 0.98 6.14
N ARG A 408 16.84 0.11 5.43
CA ARG A 408 16.27 -1.11 6.01
C ARG A 408 17.31 -2.15 6.40
N GLU A 409 18.42 -2.24 5.67
CA GLU A 409 19.54 -3.09 6.04
C GLU A 409 20.15 -2.65 7.37
N GLN A 410 20.42 -1.36 7.55
CA GLN A 410 20.97 -0.80 8.79
C GLN A 410 20.03 -0.98 9.99
N LEU A 411 18.73 -0.89 9.77
CA LEU A 411 17.71 -0.98 10.82
C LEU A 411 17.23 -2.42 11.07
N GLY A 412 17.67 -3.40 10.29
CA GLY A 412 17.25 -4.79 10.39
C GLY A 412 15.76 -4.99 10.06
N TYR A 413 15.29 -4.35 8.97
CA TYR A 413 13.92 -4.51 8.47
C TYR A 413 13.87 -5.33 7.16
N PRO A 414 12.70 -5.92 6.81
CA PRO A 414 12.53 -6.58 5.52
C PRO A 414 12.87 -5.65 4.34
N PRO A 415 13.52 -6.19 3.30
CA PRO A 415 13.71 -7.61 2.96
C PRO A 415 14.96 -8.26 3.56
N HIS A 416 15.75 -7.57 4.37
CA HIS A 416 17.00 -8.08 4.94
C HIS A 416 16.78 -9.01 6.15
N CYS A 417 15.62 -8.92 6.77
CA CYS A 417 15.15 -9.88 7.78
C CYS A 417 13.75 -10.38 7.46
N ARG A 418 13.25 -11.31 8.28
CA ARG A 418 11.87 -11.78 8.28
C ARG A 418 11.13 -11.26 9.50
N LEU A 419 9.86 -10.91 9.35
CA LEU A 419 9.02 -10.48 10.46
C LEU A 419 7.93 -11.51 10.77
N GLY A 420 7.72 -11.72 12.08
CA GLY A 420 6.54 -12.37 12.61
C GLY A 420 5.74 -11.38 13.45
N LEU A 421 4.44 -11.30 13.24
CA LEU A 421 3.55 -10.53 14.08
C LEU A 421 2.70 -11.49 14.90
N LEU A 422 2.92 -11.50 16.22
CA LEU A 422 2.06 -12.18 17.19
C LEU A 422 1.02 -11.17 17.70
N ARG A 423 -0.24 -11.59 17.79
CA ARG A 423 -1.33 -10.74 18.29
C ARG A 423 -2.20 -11.50 19.26
N VAL A 424 -2.40 -10.92 20.44
CA VAL A 424 -3.36 -11.37 21.44
C VAL A 424 -4.59 -10.47 21.37
N ASP A 425 -5.79 -11.04 21.28
CA ASP A 425 -7.03 -10.28 21.29
C ASP A 425 -8.11 -10.91 22.17
N GLY A 426 -8.92 -10.08 22.80
CA GLY A 426 -10.00 -10.49 23.71
C GLY A 426 -10.93 -9.33 24.08
N VAL A 427 -12.01 -9.63 24.81
CA VAL A 427 -12.99 -8.63 25.23
C VAL A 427 -12.51 -7.85 26.45
N ASP A 428 -11.91 -8.54 27.43
CA ASP A 428 -11.36 -7.93 28.65
C ASP A 428 -9.97 -7.32 28.37
N PRO A 429 -9.80 -6.00 28.49
CA PRO A 429 -8.53 -5.32 28.20
C PRO A 429 -7.39 -5.77 29.12
N TYR A 430 -7.69 -6.00 30.39
CA TYR A 430 -6.66 -6.38 31.38
C TYR A 430 -6.17 -7.81 31.12
N ALA A 431 -7.09 -8.74 30.91
CA ALA A 431 -6.72 -10.12 30.58
C ALA A 431 -5.92 -10.21 29.26
N VAL A 432 -6.22 -9.37 28.26
CA VAL A 432 -5.46 -9.30 26.99
C VAL A 432 -4.05 -8.78 27.23
N ARG A 433 -3.89 -7.71 28.00
CA ARG A 433 -2.58 -7.14 28.36
C ARG A 433 -1.72 -8.17 29.08
N ASP A 434 -2.25 -8.78 30.13
CA ASP A 434 -1.51 -9.72 30.97
C ASP A 434 -1.09 -10.96 30.19
N ALA A 435 -1.99 -11.50 29.36
CA ALA A 435 -1.67 -12.60 28.44
C ALA A 435 -0.63 -12.20 27.37
N ALA A 436 -0.65 -10.97 26.88
CA ALA A 436 0.37 -10.50 25.95
C ALA A 436 1.76 -10.44 26.61
N HIS A 437 1.84 -10.03 27.87
CA HIS A 437 3.09 -10.04 28.64
C HIS A 437 3.59 -11.47 28.91
N GLU A 438 2.71 -12.40 29.23
CA GLU A 438 3.04 -13.82 29.44
C GLU A 438 3.57 -14.47 28.15
N VAL A 439 2.88 -14.26 27.01
CA VAL A 439 3.35 -14.70 25.70
C VAL A 439 4.71 -14.12 25.36
N ALA A 440 4.92 -12.82 25.62
CA ALA A 440 6.20 -12.15 25.36
C ALA A 440 7.34 -12.74 26.22
N ALA A 441 7.09 -13.00 27.49
CA ALA A 441 8.08 -13.62 28.38
C ALA A 441 8.47 -15.01 27.89
N THR A 442 7.49 -15.83 27.51
CA THR A 442 7.72 -17.17 26.95
C THR A 442 8.52 -17.11 25.64
N VAL A 443 8.17 -16.18 24.74
CA VAL A 443 8.89 -16.01 23.46
C VAL A 443 10.33 -15.54 23.69
N ARG A 444 10.58 -14.64 24.65
CA ARG A 444 11.95 -14.20 25.01
C ARG A 444 12.78 -15.37 25.53
N ALA A 445 12.22 -16.19 26.44
CA ALA A 445 12.91 -17.38 26.94
C ALA A 445 13.24 -18.38 25.83
N LEU A 446 12.35 -18.53 24.84
CA LEU A 446 12.61 -19.36 23.65
C LEU A 446 13.76 -18.78 22.79
N ILE A 447 13.81 -17.48 22.60
CA ILE A 447 14.88 -16.80 21.85
C ILE A 447 16.23 -17.01 22.55
N GLU A 448 16.28 -16.84 23.89
CA GLU A 448 17.51 -17.04 24.68
C GLU A 448 17.99 -18.50 24.62
N ARG A 449 17.07 -19.47 24.67
CA ARG A 449 17.39 -20.90 24.53
C ARG A 449 17.99 -21.20 23.17
N LEU A 450 17.35 -20.77 22.07
CA LEU A 450 17.84 -20.96 20.71
C LEU A 450 19.22 -20.31 20.49
N GLY A 451 19.46 -19.16 21.13
CA GLY A 451 20.74 -18.47 21.09
C GLY A 451 21.87 -19.27 21.77
N ARG A 452 21.56 -19.95 22.90
CA ARG A 452 22.54 -20.78 23.62
C ARG A 452 22.86 -22.10 22.90
N GLU A 453 21.88 -22.64 22.19
CA GLU A 453 22.05 -23.89 21.42
C GLU A 453 22.79 -23.68 20.08
N GLY A 454 23.20 -22.45 19.77
CA GLY A 454 23.86 -22.10 18.49
C GLY A 454 22.93 -22.23 17.27
N GLU A 455 21.65 -22.47 17.48
CA GLU A 455 20.66 -22.61 16.41
C GLU A 455 20.08 -21.25 15.93
N ALA A 456 20.39 -20.18 16.66
CA ALA A 456 19.92 -18.82 16.32
C ALA A 456 21.10 -17.89 16.08
N ASP A 457 21.10 -17.23 14.93
CA ASP A 457 21.91 -16.04 14.72
C ASP A 457 21.56 -14.97 15.78
N ALA A 458 22.56 -14.20 16.22
CA ALA A 458 22.42 -13.15 17.22
C ALA A 458 21.36 -12.06 16.91
N ALA A 459 20.68 -12.15 15.76
CA ALA A 459 19.70 -11.19 15.25
C ALA A 459 18.23 -11.56 15.53
N LEU A 460 17.94 -12.66 16.27
CA LEU A 460 16.58 -12.95 16.74
C LEU A 460 16.19 -11.93 17.83
N SER A 461 15.10 -11.22 17.65
CA SER A 461 14.61 -10.27 18.65
C SER A 461 13.09 -10.19 18.70
N LEU A 462 12.57 -9.81 19.89
CA LEU A 462 11.16 -9.55 20.12
C LEU A 462 10.98 -8.08 20.52
N LEU A 463 10.16 -7.35 19.76
CA LEU A 463 9.69 -6.01 20.11
C LEU A 463 8.31 -6.10 20.74
N GLY A 464 8.04 -5.27 21.73
CA GLY A 464 6.81 -5.30 22.49
C GLY A 464 6.86 -6.24 23.71
N PRO A 465 5.72 -6.54 24.35
CA PRO A 465 4.35 -6.33 23.85
C PRO A 465 3.95 -4.83 23.87
N ALA A 466 3.10 -4.46 22.93
CA ALA A 466 2.54 -3.13 22.81
C ALA A 466 1.07 -3.21 22.38
N GLU A 467 0.29 -2.19 22.69
CA GLU A 467 -1.04 -2.07 22.08
C GLU A 467 -0.94 -2.03 20.56
N ALA A 468 -1.85 -2.71 19.87
CA ALA A 468 -1.92 -2.61 18.42
C ALA A 468 -2.32 -1.18 18.00
N PRO A 469 -1.86 -0.63 16.85
CA PRO A 469 -2.25 0.69 16.36
C PRO A 469 -3.76 0.90 16.27
N LEU A 470 -4.50 -0.16 16.02
CA LEU A 470 -5.94 -0.25 16.20
C LEU A 470 -6.20 -1.11 17.44
N SER A 471 -6.11 -0.48 18.61
CA SER A 471 -6.16 -1.15 19.91
C SER A 471 -7.52 -1.82 20.19
N ARG A 472 -8.61 -1.34 19.58
CA ARG A 472 -9.95 -1.92 19.72
C ARG A 472 -10.61 -2.13 18.36
N LEU A 473 -11.04 -3.37 18.09
CA LEU A 473 -11.74 -3.73 16.85
C LEU A 473 -12.89 -4.70 17.16
N LYS A 474 -14.11 -4.35 16.72
CA LYS A 474 -15.33 -5.15 16.95
C LYS A 474 -15.50 -5.55 18.43
N GLY A 475 -15.28 -4.59 19.33
CA GLY A 475 -15.40 -4.79 20.78
C GLY A 475 -14.26 -5.57 21.44
N ARG A 476 -13.22 -5.99 20.70
CA ARG A 476 -12.06 -6.73 21.23
C ARG A 476 -10.85 -5.81 21.33
N THR A 477 -10.17 -5.85 22.46
CA THR A 477 -8.87 -5.21 22.68
C THR A 477 -7.78 -6.05 22.03
N ARG A 478 -6.71 -5.42 21.54
CA ARG A 478 -5.65 -6.05 20.75
C ARG A 478 -4.28 -5.59 21.20
N TRP A 479 -3.42 -6.53 21.55
CA TRP A 479 -2.00 -6.33 21.81
C TRP A 479 -1.16 -7.09 20.80
N GLN A 480 0.04 -6.60 20.52
CA GLN A 480 0.91 -7.19 19.51
C GLN A 480 2.38 -7.23 19.93
N MET A 481 3.09 -8.16 19.31
CA MET A 481 4.53 -8.32 19.44
C MET A 481 5.11 -8.57 18.05
N ILE A 482 6.29 -8.03 17.76
CA ILE A 482 6.97 -8.21 16.49
C ILE A 482 8.24 -9.03 16.73
N VAL A 483 8.30 -10.21 16.13
CA VAL A 483 9.50 -11.05 16.08
C VAL A 483 10.30 -10.65 14.84
N ARG A 484 11.59 -10.33 15.00
CA ARG A 484 12.54 -10.18 13.88
C ARG A 484 13.45 -11.39 13.83
N ALA A 485 13.67 -11.94 12.65
CA ALA A 485 14.50 -13.10 12.44
C ALA A 485 15.29 -12.97 11.14
N PRO A 486 16.59 -13.33 11.10
CA PRO A 486 17.38 -13.29 9.87
C PRO A 486 16.90 -14.32 8.84
N GLN A 487 16.34 -15.44 9.30
CA GLN A 487 15.96 -16.56 8.46
C GLN A 487 14.52 -17.04 8.70
N SER A 488 13.87 -17.48 7.63
CA SER A 488 12.49 -18.01 7.68
C SER A 488 12.34 -19.27 8.56
N ARG A 489 13.40 -20.09 8.68
CA ARG A 489 13.37 -21.34 9.48
C ARG A 489 13.22 -21.00 10.96
N ALA A 490 14.10 -20.13 11.47
CA ALA A 490 14.08 -19.68 12.86
C ALA A 490 12.76 -18.98 13.22
N LEU A 491 12.30 -18.06 12.34
CA LEU A 491 11.01 -17.40 12.54
C LEU A 491 9.85 -18.42 12.65
N ARG A 492 9.77 -19.37 11.73
CA ARG A 492 8.69 -20.37 11.73
C ARG A 492 8.74 -21.27 12.95
N ALA A 493 9.93 -21.69 13.39
CA ALA A 493 10.09 -22.48 14.60
C ALA A 493 9.57 -21.73 15.82
N LEU A 494 9.98 -20.48 15.98
CA LEU A 494 9.56 -19.62 17.09
C LEU A 494 8.04 -19.36 17.08
N LEU A 495 7.46 -19.01 15.93
CA LEU A 495 6.02 -18.76 15.83
C LEU A 495 5.19 -20.03 16.07
N ARG A 496 5.66 -21.21 15.64
CA ARG A 496 5.01 -22.49 15.96
C ARG A 496 5.03 -22.75 17.46
N ALA A 497 6.17 -22.56 18.12
CA ALA A 497 6.28 -22.72 19.56
C ALA A 497 5.39 -21.72 20.31
N ALA A 498 5.36 -20.47 19.89
CA ALA A 498 4.47 -19.46 20.47
C ALA A 498 2.98 -19.86 20.35
N LEU A 499 2.56 -20.41 19.22
CA LEU A 499 1.16 -20.85 19.01
C LEU A 499 0.76 -22.08 19.85
N GLN A 500 1.71 -22.78 20.50
CA GLN A 500 1.41 -23.85 21.46
C GLN A 500 1.09 -23.31 22.86
N ILE A 501 1.27 -22.01 23.12
CA ILE A 501 0.93 -21.40 24.40
C ILE A 501 -0.60 -21.45 24.57
N THR A 502 -1.03 -22.10 25.64
CA THR A 502 -2.45 -22.25 25.96
C THR A 502 -2.94 -20.98 26.64
N LEU A 503 -3.87 -20.27 26.02
CA LEU A 503 -4.55 -19.11 26.59
C LEU A 503 -5.97 -19.49 27.06
N PRO A 504 -6.55 -18.71 28.01
CA PRO A 504 -7.97 -18.81 28.35
C PRO A 504 -8.86 -18.71 27.10
N ARG A 505 -9.98 -19.46 27.07
CA ARG A 505 -10.89 -19.55 25.89
C ARG A 505 -11.41 -18.21 25.38
N ALA A 506 -11.49 -17.18 26.23
CA ALA A 506 -11.92 -15.84 25.87
C ALA A 506 -10.87 -15.05 25.06
N LEU A 507 -9.61 -15.50 25.09
CA LEU A 507 -8.47 -14.87 24.41
C LEU A 507 -8.08 -15.64 23.16
N ARG A 508 -7.51 -14.95 22.18
CA ARG A 508 -7.02 -15.56 20.97
C ARG A 508 -5.60 -15.09 20.66
N LEU A 509 -4.68 -16.03 20.48
CA LEU A 509 -3.35 -15.78 19.96
C LEU A 509 -3.32 -16.09 18.46
N THR A 510 -2.78 -15.18 17.69
CA THR A 510 -2.61 -15.33 16.24
C THR A 510 -1.20 -14.95 15.81
N ALA A 511 -0.68 -15.63 14.78
CA ALA A 511 0.61 -15.33 14.18
C ALA A 511 0.50 -14.98 12.70
N HIS A 512 1.25 -13.97 12.26
CA HIS A 512 1.40 -13.59 10.86
C HIS A 512 2.87 -13.63 10.46
N VAL A 513 3.19 -14.38 9.42
CA VAL A 513 4.52 -14.38 8.81
C VAL A 513 4.57 -13.29 7.75
N ASP A 514 5.61 -12.48 7.76
CA ASP A 514 5.87 -11.39 6.82
C ASP A 514 4.62 -10.50 6.59
N PRO A 515 4.16 -9.79 7.63
CA PRO A 515 3.02 -8.89 7.50
C PRO A 515 3.35 -7.74 6.54
N VAL A 516 2.43 -7.40 5.64
CA VAL A 516 2.58 -6.24 4.73
C VAL A 516 2.18 -4.92 5.41
N SER A 517 1.62 -5.00 6.60
CA SER A 517 1.35 -3.87 7.49
C SER A 517 1.31 -4.37 8.91
N THR A 518 1.84 -3.56 9.80
CA THR A 518 1.79 -3.77 11.25
C THR A 518 0.64 -3.01 11.91
N LEU A 519 -0.17 -2.32 11.10
CA LEU A 519 -1.35 -1.55 11.52
C LEU A 519 -2.57 -2.42 11.76
#